data_16a1910b986a9b653ad4d06d0928037d
#
_entry.id   16a1910b986a9b653ad4d06d0928037d
#
_cell.length_a   1.000
_cell.length_b   1.000
_cell.length_c   1.000
_cell.angle_alpha   90.00
_cell.angle_beta   90.00
_cell.angle_gamma   90.00
#
_symmetry.space_group_name_H-M   'P 1'
#
loop_
_entity.id
_entity.type
_entity.pdbx_description
1 polymer ?
#
loop_
_entity_poly.entity_id
_entity_poly.type
_entity_poly.pdbx_seq_one_letter_code
_entity_poly.pdbx_strand_id
1 'polypeptide(L)'
;MAMFARYGSQTLFATRLYSAAVRHFSHGTNVLYQTKSGQGTFFSPLQKVMLPPDAFHGKVAFITGGGTGLGKGMTNALSNLGAECVIASRKLDVLNQTAEEISSKTGNKVHAVQCDVKDPESVTNAVSRLIEVAGHPDVIINNAAGNFVSPSERLSANAWKAITDIVLNGTAFVTLQIGKELIKAQKGAAFLAITTIYAESGSGFVVPSASAKAGVDALCKSLAAEWGRYGMRFNVIQPGPIKTKGAFSRLDPTGIFEKEMIQRIPCGRLGTVEEIANLATYLCSDYANWVNGAVIRMDGGEYVSMAGEFNELRKVIIYKENFVTKSCKMENYYPVL
;
A
#
# COMPACT_ATOMS: atom_id res chain seq x y z
N MET A 1 -48.82 -23.54 -8.28
CA MET A 1 -49.10 -22.79 -7.04
C MET A 1 -48.43 -23.37 -5.78
N ALA A 2 -47.39 -24.21 -5.91
CA ALA A 2 -46.71 -24.83 -4.77
C ALA A 2 -45.21 -24.42 -4.60
N MET A 3 -44.71 -23.44 -5.38
CA MET A 3 -43.31 -23.05 -5.36
C MET A 3 -43.02 -21.74 -4.62
N PHE A 4 -44.04 -20.98 -4.24
CA PHE A 4 -43.88 -19.71 -3.51
C PHE A 4 -43.94 -19.82 -1.98
N ALA A 5 -44.29 -21.00 -1.44
CA ALA A 5 -44.45 -21.18 0.01
C ALA A 5 -43.10 -21.49 0.75
N ARG A 6 -42.02 -21.83 0.04
CA ARG A 6 -40.73 -22.19 0.68
C ARG A 6 -39.79 -21.00 0.95
N TYR A 7 -39.98 -19.88 0.26
CA TYR A 7 -39.12 -18.70 0.48
C TYR A 7 -39.57 -17.78 1.62
N GLY A 8 -40.85 -17.85 1.98
CA GLY A 8 -41.44 -17.03 3.07
C GLY A 8 -41.01 -17.45 4.48
N SER A 9 -40.64 -18.72 4.68
CA SER A 9 -40.24 -19.23 6.00
C SER A 9 -38.79 -18.93 6.38
N GLN A 10 -37.89 -18.81 5.41
CA GLN A 10 -36.47 -18.51 5.68
C GLN A 10 -36.26 -17.03 6.01
N THR A 11 -36.97 -16.11 5.36
CA THR A 11 -36.94 -14.68 5.67
C THR A 11 -37.51 -14.35 7.04
N LEU A 12 -38.56 -15.05 7.45
CA LEU A 12 -39.15 -14.90 8.78
C LEU A 12 -38.26 -15.46 9.90
N PHE A 13 -37.46 -16.46 9.59
CA PHE A 13 -36.50 -17.05 10.56
C PHE A 13 -35.28 -16.15 10.78
N ALA A 14 -34.74 -15.59 9.71
CA ALA A 14 -33.62 -14.61 9.79
C ALA A 14 -34.04 -13.33 10.51
N THR A 15 -35.25 -12.83 10.22
CA THR A 15 -35.80 -11.64 10.89
C THR A 15 -36.11 -11.88 12.36
N ARG A 16 -36.54 -13.09 12.74
CA ARG A 16 -36.72 -13.47 14.16
C ARG A 16 -35.45 -13.62 14.93
N LEU A 17 -34.38 -14.17 14.32
CA LEU A 17 -33.06 -14.24 14.96
C LEU A 17 -32.44 -12.85 15.12
N TYR A 18 -32.57 -11.97 14.12
CA TYR A 18 -32.14 -10.59 14.22
C TYR A 18 -32.91 -9.82 15.29
N SER A 19 -34.24 -9.97 15.35
CA SER A 19 -35.07 -9.31 16.37
C SER A 19 -34.88 -9.88 17.78
N ALA A 20 -34.57 -11.17 17.92
CA ALA A 20 -34.26 -11.77 19.22
C ALA A 20 -32.88 -11.32 19.73
N ALA A 21 -31.85 -11.24 18.84
CA ALA A 21 -30.57 -10.66 19.19
C ALA A 21 -30.70 -9.18 19.60
N VAL A 22 -31.44 -8.38 18.82
CA VAL A 22 -31.66 -6.95 19.12
C VAL A 22 -32.47 -6.75 20.41
N ARG A 23 -33.49 -7.60 20.70
CA ARG A 23 -34.29 -7.50 21.96
C ARG A 23 -33.50 -7.91 23.21
N HIS A 24 -32.53 -8.82 23.09
CA HIS A 24 -31.64 -9.14 24.23
C HIS A 24 -30.64 -8.02 24.54
N PHE A 25 -30.32 -7.17 23.57
CA PHE A 25 -29.48 -6.00 23.77
C PHE A 25 -30.19 -4.82 24.48
N SER A 26 -31.54 -4.81 24.51
CA SER A 26 -32.31 -3.71 25.12
C SER A 26 -32.60 -3.89 26.61
N HIS A 27 -32.27 -5.03 27.22
CA HIS A 27 -32.51 -5.29 28.63
C HIS A 27 -31.16 -5.42 29.39
N GLY A 28 -30.55 -4.28 29.70
CA GLY A 28 -29.74 -4.08 30.91
C GLY A 28 -28.46 -4.91 31.10
N THR A 29 -27.92 -5.59 30.09
CA THR A 29 -26.57 -6.13 30.17
C THR A 29 -25.59 -5.08 29.71
N ASN A 30 -24.75 -4.56 30.61
CA ASN A 30 -23.58 -3.77 30.27
C ASN A 30 -22.67 -4.58 29.36
N VAL A 31 -22.84 -4.44 28.04
CA VAL A 31 -21.89 -4.92 27.06
C VAL A 31 -20.65 -4.04 27.20
N LEU A 32 -19.69 -4.51 27.98
CA LEU A 32 -18.39 -3.87 28.07
C LEU A 32 -17.70 -4.01 26.74
N TYR A 33 -17.73 -2.96 25.92
CA TYR A 33 -16.90 -2.85 24.74
C TYR A 33 -15.44 -2.84 25.20
N GLN A 34 -14.74 -3.94 25.02
CA GLN A 34 -13.30 -3.91 25.19
C GLN A 34 -12.72 -2.99 24.10
N THR A 35 -12.20 -1.84 24.51
CA THR A 35 -11.38 -1.04 23.63
C THR A 35 -10.19 -1.89 23.20
N LYS A 36 -9.91 -1.90 21.91
CA LYS A 36 -8.86 -2.71 21.23
C LYS A 36 -7.42 -2.42 21.68
N SER A 37 -7.18 -1.88 22.88
CA SER A 37 -5.87 -1.44 23.34
C SER A 37 -4.79 -2.53 23.41
N GLY A 38 -5.19 -3.80 23.37
CA GLY A 38 -4.24 -4.93 23.44
C GLY A 38 -3.93 -5.61 22.10
N GLN A 39 -4.75 -5.42 21.07
CA GLN A 39 -4.64 -6.21 19.82
C GLN A 39 -3.38 -5.85 19.02
N GLY A 40 -3.00 -4.58 18.98
CA GLY A 40 -1.78 -4.12 18.31
C GLY A 40 -0.48 -4.66 18.93
N THR A 41 -0.51 -5.11 20.19
CA THR A 41 0.68 -5.67 20.87
C THR A 41 1.12 -7.01 20.27
N PHE A 42 0.20 -7.79 19.70
CA PHE A 42 0.54 -9.05 19.04
C PHE A 42 1.23 -8.85 17.67
N PHE A 43 1.12 -7.67 17.11
CA PHE A 43 1.63 -7.32 15.79
C PHE A 43 2.62 -6.15 15.89
N SER A 44 3.55 -6.21 16.82
CA SER A 44 4.56 -5.16 16.99
C SER A 44 5.41 -4.98 15.73
N PRO A 45 5.55 -3.76 15.19
CA PRO A 45 6.33 -3.53 13.98
C PRO A 45 7.82 -3.76 14.24
N LEU A 46 8.48 -4.46 13.31
CA LEU A 46 9.92 -4.65 13.34
C LEU A 46 10.59 -3.56 12.52
N GLN A 47 11.43 -2.74 13.17
CA GLN A 47 12.13 -1.63 12.52
C GLN A 47 13.48 -2.05 11.91
N LYS A 48 13.98 -3.24 12.26
CA LYS A 48 15.24 -3.78 11.74
C LYS A 48 15.06 -4.20 10.28
N VAL A 49 16.06 -3.92 9.45
CA VAL A 49 16.11 -4.44 8.07
C VAL A 49 16.20 -5.97 8.06
N MET A 50 15.51 -6.59 7.10
CA MET A 50 15.35 -8.04 7.03
C MET A 50 16.50 -8.72 6.29
N LEU A 51 17.08 -8.07 5.29
CA LEU A 51 18.09 -8.62 4.40
C LEU A 51 19.51 -8.47 5.00
N PRO A 52 20.50 -9.26 4.51
CA PRO A 52 21.91 -9.07 4.85
C PRO A 52 22.38 -7.64 4.57
N PRO A 53 23.31 -7.09 5.37
CA PRO A 53 23.75 -5.69 5.27
C PRO A 53 24.35 -5.27 3.93
N ASP A 54 24.81 -6.23 3.14
CA ASP A 54 25.44 -6.04 1.82
C ASP A 54 24.55 -6.46 0.64
N ALA A 55 23.28 -6.75 0.89
CA ALA A 55 22.34 -7.27 -0.13
C ALA A 55 22.22 -6.37 -1.37
N PHE A 56 22.53 -5.09 -1.26
CA PHE A 56 22.53 -4.13 -2.35
C PHE A 56 23.90 -3.50 -2.61
N HIS A 57 24.98 -4.13 -2.12
CA HIS A 57 26.31 -3.61 -2.40
C HIS A 57 26.62 -3.59 -3.90
N GLY A 58 27.10 -2.44 -4.40
CA GLY A 58 27.37 -2.23 -5.82
C GLY A 58 26.12 -2.05 -6.70
N LYS A 59 24.93 -1.97 -6.12
CA LYS A 59 23.67 -1.69 -6.84
C LYS A 59 23.26 -0.23 -6.71
N VAL A 60 22.63 0.29 -7.77
CA VAL A 60 22.10 1.64 -7.85
C VAL A 60 20.58 1.60 -7.75
N ALA A 61 20.02 2.42 -6.85
CA ALA A 61 18.57 2.54 -6.66
C ALA A 61 18.07 3.95 -7.01
N PHE A 62 17.05 4.05 -7.85
CA PHE A 62 16.37 5.29 -8.19
C PHE A 62 14.98 5.35 -7.55
N ILE A 63 14.71 6.39 -6.76
CA ILE A 63 13.46 6.50 -5.98
C ILE A 63 12.77 7.84 -6.25
N THR A 64 11.59 7.83 -6.89
CA THR A 64 10.78 9.03 -7.06
C THR A 64 10.04 9.35 -5.77
N GLY A 65 9.96 10.65 -5.40
CA GLY A 65 9.44 11.06 -4.10
C GLY A 65 10.30 10.62 -2.92
N GLY A 66 11.61 10.41 -3.14
CA GLY A 66 12.54 9.87 -2.15
C GLY A 66 12.89 10.79 -0.98
N GLY A 67 12.48 12.06 -1.02
CA GLY A 67 12.84 13.06 0.01
C GLY A 67 12.02 13.02 1.29
N THR A 68 10.86 12.34 1.32
CA THR A 68 9.96 12.32 2.50
C THR A 68 9.18 11.02 2.61
N GLY A 69 8.58 10.78 3.77
CA GLY A 69 7.60 9.70 4.00
C GLY A 69 8.12 8.31 3.60
N LEU A 70 7.31 7.57 2.83
CA LEU A 70 7.66 6.21 2.39
C LEU A 70 8.92 6.19 1.54
N GLY A 71 9.05 7.15 0.61
CA GLY A 71 10.23 7.24 -0.26
C GLY A 71 11.52 7.42 0.53
N LYS A 72 11.53 8.33 1.53
CA LYS A 72 12.70 8.50 2.42
C LYS A 72 13.00 7.21 3.21
N GLY A 73 11.96 6.53 3.72
CA GLY A 73 12.13 5.28 4.44
C GLY A 73 12.72 4.16 3.59
N MET A 74 12.22 3.99 2.36
CA MET A 74 12.76 3.02 1.41
C MET A 74 14.19 3.36 0.98
N THR A 75 14.48 4.64 0.75
CA THR A 75 15.86 5.11 0.47
C THR A 75 16.81 4.76 1.62
N ASN A 76 16.41 5.08 2.87
CA ASN A 76 17.21 4.76 4.05
C ASN A 76 17.45 3.24 4.20
N ALA A 77 16.44 2.42 3.94
CA ALA A 77 16.59 0.97 4.01
C ALA A 77 17.54 0.41 2.94
N LEU A 78 17.38 0.84 1.68
CA LEU A 78 18.26 0.43 0.58
C LEU A 78 19.71 0.88 0.81
N SER A 79 19.90 2.13 1.26
CA SER A 79 21.23 2.67 1.58
C SER A 79 21.88 1.92 2.75
N ASN A 80 21.11 1.56 3.81
CA ASN A 80 21.61 0.72 4.91
C ASN A 80 22.02 -0.69 4.46
N LEU A 81 21.48 -1.17 3.34
CA LEU A 81 21.80 -2.46 2.74
C LEU A 81 22.88 -2.37 1.65
N GLY A 82 23.58 -1.23 1.54
CA GLY A 82 24.73 -1.04 0.68
C GLY A 82 24.45 -0.40 -0.69
N ALA A 83 23.19 -0.02 -1.01
CA ALA A 83 22.88 0.63 -2.27
C ALA A 83 23.42 2.06 -2.35
N GLU A 84 23.93 2.47 -3.51
CA GLU A 84 24.02 3.86 -3.93
C GLU A 84 22.64 4.32 -4.39
N CYS A 85 22.09 5.40 -3.79
CA CYS A 85 20.72 5.82 -4.04
C CYS A 85 20.67 7.16 -4.79
N VAL A 86 19.73 7.30 -5.72
CA VAL A 86 19.40 8.56 -6.37
C VAL A 86 17.93 8.86 -6.07
N ILE A 87 17.69 9.94 -5.35
CA ILE A 87 16.33 10.36 -4.96
C ILE A 87 15.85 11.53 -5.81
N ALA A 88 14.62 11.46 -6.29
CA ALA A 88 14.07 12.44 -7.23
C ALA A 88 12.76 13.04 -6.75
N SER A 89 12.63 14.36 -6.83
CA SER A 89 11.38 15.12 -6.66
C SER A 89 11.52 16.54 -7.17
N ARG A 90 10.43 17.31 -7.09
CA ARG A 90 10.41 18.72 -7.51
C ARG A 90 11.19 19.67 -6.58
N LYS A 91 11.32 19.32 -5.29
CA LYS A 91 11.93 20.15 -4.25
C LYS A 91 13.36 19.70 -3.99
N LEU A 92 14.31 20.33 -4.68
CA LEU A 92 15.71 19.97 -4.59
C LEU A 92 16.32 20.21 -3.20
N ASP A 93 15.89 21.25 -2.51
CA ASP A 93 16.30 21.58 -1.14
C ASP A 93 15.99 20.45 -0.16
N VAL A 94 14.74 19.92 -0.21
CA VAL A 94 14.32 18.78 0.61
C VAL A 94 15.10 17.51 0.25
N LEU A 95 15.39 17.29 -1.05
CA LEU A 95 16.17 16.14 -1.49
C LEU A 95 17.61 16.23 -0.98
N ASN A 96 18.26 17.38 -1.10
CA ASN A 96 19.64 17.58 -0.64
C ASN A 96 19.76 17.32 0.86
N GLN A 97 18.85 17.87 1.67
CA GLN A 97 18.84 17.61 3.11
C GLN A 97 18.67 16.12 3.43
N THR A 98 17.76 15.43 2.72
CA THR A 98 17.52 14.01 2.94
C THR A 98 18.69 13.16 2.46
N ALA A 99 19.31 13.50 1.34
CA ALA A 99 20.48 12.82 0.82
C ALA A 99 21.67 12.93 1.79
N GLU A 100 21.95 14.11 2.32
CA GLU A 100 22.98 14.34 3.31
C GLU A 100 22.72 13.55 4.60
N GLU A 101 21.50 13.61 5.13
CA GLU A 101 21.10 12.89 6.35
C GLU A 101 21.31 11.37 6.20
N ILE A 102 20.86 10.79 5.08
CA ILE A 102 20.97 9.34 4.87
C ILE A 102 22.42 8.95 4.60
N SER A 103 23.16 9.70 3.75
CA SER A 103 24.55 9.42 3.45
C SER A 103 25.42 9.46 4.71
N SER A 104 25.24 10.47 5.57
CA SER A 104 25.97 10.60 6.84
C SER A 104 25.68 9.44 7.80
N LYS A 105 24.45 8.92 7.78
CA LYS A 105 24.02 7.82 8.67
C LYS A 105 24.51 6.46 8.19
N THR A 106 24.51 6.21 6.89
CA THR A 106 24.77 4.89 6.31
C THR A 106 26.19 4.71 5.79
N GLY A 107 26.89 5.82 5.50
CA GLY A 107 28.19 5.82 4.83
C GLY A 107 28.11 5.61 3.31
N ASN A 108 26.90 5.36 2.76
CA ASN A 108 26.68 5.13 1.34
C ASN A 108 26.21 6.40 0.65
N LYS A 109 26.52 6.56 -0.64
CA LYS A 109 26.15 7.76 -1.39
C LYS A 109 24.64 7.83 -1.65
N VAL A 110 24.07 9.02 -1.43
CA VAL A 110 22.71 9.37 -1.83
C VAL A 110 22.77 10.67 -2.61
N HIS A 111 22.28 10.64 -3.86
CA HIS A 111 22.27 11.80 -4.75
C HIS A 111 20.87 12.38 -4.86
N ALA A 112 20.79 13.69 -4.98
CA ALA A 112 19.56 14.43 -5.19
C ALA A 112 19.42 14.86 -6.65
N VAL A 113 18.29 14.53 -7.29
CA VAL A 113 18.00 14.92 -8.68
C VAL A 113 16.63 15.58 -8.75
N GLN A 114 16.56 16.80 -9.30
CA GLN A 114 15.27 17.44 -9.49
C GLN A 114 14.51 16.77 -10.62
N CYS A 115 13.21 16.45 -10.38
CA CYS A 115 12.33 15.82 -11.35
C CYS A 115 10.86 16.16 -11.06
N ASP A 116 10.17 16.71 -12.05
CA ASP A 116 8.70 16.68 -12.06
C ASP A 116 8.24 15.49 -12.93
N VAL A 117 7.72 14.46 -12.31
CA VAL A 117 7.32 13.23 -13.02
C VAL A 117 6.20 13.44 -14.03
N LYS A 118 5.44 14.56 -13.95
CA LYS A 118 4.39 14.92 -14.91
C LYS A 118 4.95 15.40 -16.25
N ASP A 119 6.18 15.87 -16.26
CA ASP A 119 6.83 16.46 -17.42
C ASP A 119 7.82 15.45 -18.03
N PRO A 120 7.55 14.93 -19.25
CA PRO A 120 8.42 13.98 -19.93
C PRO A 120 9.85 14.49 -20.15
N GLU A 121 10.04 15.80 -20.39
CA GLU A 121 11.35 16.40 -20.57
C GLU A 121 12.12 16.41 -19.24
N SER A 122 11.46 16.81 -18.14
CA SER A 122 12.03 16.75 -16.79
C SER A 122 12.43 15.31 -16.41
N VAL A 123 11.62 14.32 -16.80
CA VAL A 123 11.94 12.90 -16.57
C VAL A 123 13.16 12.47 -17.38
N THR A 124 13.24 12.86 -18.67
CA THR A 124 14.40 12.55 -19.52
C THR A 124 15.69 13.13 -18.96
N ASN A 125 15.65 14.40 -18.53
CA ASN A 125 16.80 15.08 -17.91
C ASN A 125 17.20 14.42 -16.58
N ALA A 126 16.22 14.03 -15.76
CA ALA A 126 16.49 13.35 -14.49
C ALA A 126 17.11 11.95 -14.70
N VAL A 127 16.66 11.19 -15.69
CA VAL A 127 17.25 9.88 -16.04
C VAL A 127 18.66 10.04 -16.59
N SER A 128 18.93 11.03 -17.42
CA SER A 128 20.28 11.35 -17.89
C SER A 128 21.21 11.68 -16.71
N ARG A 129 20.74 12.49 -15.77
CA ARG A 129 21.51 12.86 -14.57
C ARG A 129 21.73 11.66 -13.64
N LEU A 130 20.73 10.78 -13.46
CA LEU A 130 20.89 9.51 -12.73
C LEU A 130 22.05 8.69 -13.31
N ILE A 131 22.06 8.48 -14.64
CA ILE A 131 23.08 7.67 -15.31
C ILE A 131 24.46 8.33 -15.19
N GLU A 132 24.54 9.65 -15.26
CA GLU A 132 25.78 10.40 -15.12
C GLU A 132 26.39 10.25 -13.72
N VAL A 133 25.58 10.33 -12.65
CA VAL A 133 26.10 10.40 -11.26
C VAL A 133 26.29 9.03 -10.62
N ALA A 134 25.52 8.00 -11.03
CA ALA A 134 25.52 6.69 -10.38
C ALA A 134 25.51 5.51 -11.36
N GLY A 135 25.33 5.76 -12.65
CA GLY A 135 25.18 4.71 -13.65
C GLY A 135 23.72 4.21 -13.81
N HIS A 136 23.56 3.13 -14.56
CA HIS A 136 22.25 2.54 -14.79
C HIS A 136 21.70 1.92 -13.51
N PRO A 137 20.42 2.17 -13.16
CA PRO A 137 19.84 1.65 -11.93
C PRO A 137 19.53 0.15 -12.01
N ASP A 138 19.73 -0.55 -10.89
CA ASP A 138 19.30 -1.93 -10.66
C ASP A 138 17.92 -1.99 -10.02
N VAL A 139 17.54 -0.93 -9.31
CA VAL A 139 16.26 -0.80 -8.59
C VAL A 139 15.60 0.52 -8.94
N ILE A 140 14.33 0.46 -9.31
CA ILE A 140 13.50 1.63 -9.59
C ILE A 140 12.25 1.58 -8.73
N ILE A 141 12.08 2.60 -7.84
CA ILE A 141 10.88 2.71 -7.00
C ILE A 141 10.05 3.91 -7.43
N ASN A 142 8.91 3.62 -8.06
CA ASN A 142 7.87 4.59 -8.41
C ASN A 142 7.00 4.86 -7.18
N ASN A 143 7.36 5.88 -6.41
CA ASN A 143 6.65 6.27 -5.20
C ASN A 143 6.08 7.69 -5.25
N ALA A 144 6.52 8.53 -6.19
CA ALA A 144 5.95 9.87 -6.36
C ALA A 144 4.43 9.81 -6.54
N ALA A 145 3.70 10.55 -5.72
CA ALA A 145 2.25 10.56 -5.72
C ALA A 145 1.68 11.92 -5.29
N GLY A 146 0.42 12.11 -5.58
CA GLY A 146 -0.41 13.20 -5.08
C GLY A 146 -1.80 12.69 -4.79
N ASN A 147 -2.48 13.27 -3.81
CA ASN A 147 -3.88 12.99 -3.52
C ASN A 147 -4.53 14.20 -2.85
N PHE A 148 -5.84 14.30 -2.99
CA PHE A 148 -6.70 15.21 -2.24
C PHE A 148 -8.09 14.56 -2.09
N VAL A 149 -8.85 15.04 -1.11
CA VAL A 149 -10.22 14.60 -0.85
C VAL A 149 -11.18 15.60 -1.47
N SER A 150 -12.08 15.13 -2.34
CA SER A 150 -13.11 15.95 -2.97
C SER A 150 -14.34 15.12 -3.31
N PRO A 151 -15.58 15.64 -3.09
CA PRO A 151 -16.78 15.06 -3.68
C PRO A 151 -16.68 15.06 -5.21
N SER A 152 -17.07 13.96 -5.85
CA SER A 152 -16.89 13.78 -7.30
C SER A 152 -17.70 14.78 -8.13
N GLU A 153 -18.87 15.20 -7.66
CA GLU A 153 -19.70 16.22 -8.31
C GLU A 153 -19.08 17.63 -8.33
N ARG A 154 -18.02 17.86 -7.53
CA ARG A 154 -17.25 19.11 -7.49
C ARG A 154 -15.89 18.99 -8.17
N LEU A 155 -15.58 17.83 -8.72
CA LEU A 155 -14.26 17.54 -9.29
C LEU A 155 -14.13 18.20 -10.67
N SER A 156 -13.19 19.14 -10.82
CA SER A 156 -12.88 19.72 -12.13
C SER A 156 -12.00 18.80 -12.97
N ALA A 157 -12.03 18.95 -14.29
CA ALA A 157 -11.14 18.24 -15.20
C ALA A 157 -9.65 18.50 -14.88
N ASN A 158 -9.29 19.70 -14.46
CA ASN A 158 -7.92 20.03 -14.05
C ASN A 158 -7.50 19.32 -12.77
N ALA A 159 -8.41 19.19 -11.79
CA ALA A 159 -8.15 18.46 -10.57
C ALA A 159 -7.96 16.96 -10.85
N TRP A 160 -8.79 16.38 -11.73
CA TRP A 160 -8.61 15.02 -12.24
C TRP A 160 -7.23 14.84 -12.88
N LYS A 161 -6.92 15.71 -13.88
CA LYS A 161 -5.67 15.69 -14.62
C LYS A 161 -4.44 15.82 -13.70
N ALA A 162 -4.50 16.69 -12.70
CA ALA A 162 -3.40 16.93 -11.78
C ALA A 162 -2.97 15.62 -11.04
N ILE A 163 -3.91 14.76 -10.66
CA ILE A 163 -3.61 13.51 -9.98
C ILE A 163 -3.19 12.41 -10.96
N THR A 164 -3.92 12.26 -12.08
CA THR A 164 -3.60 11.24 -13.07
C THR A 164 -2.24 11.49 -13.71
N ASP A 165 -1.85 12.74 -13.93
CA ASP A 165 -0.54 13.10 -14.48
C ASP A 165 0.61 12.76 -13.52
N ILE A 166 0.43 12.97 -12.21
CA ILE A 166 1.47 12.60 -11.23
C ILE A 166 1.54 11.08 -11.07
N VAL A 167 0.39 10.43 -10.86
CA VAL A 167 0.33 9.07 -10.35
C VAL A 167 0.47 8.04 -11.47
N LEU A 168 -0.31 8.16 -12.54
CA LEU A 168 -0.30 7.22 -13.65
C LEU A 168 0.72 7.61 -14.71
N ASN A 169 0.56 8.81 -15.30
CA ASN A 169 1.43 9.25 -16.39
C ASN A 169 2.88 9.39 -15.91
N GLY A 170 3.11 9.96 -14.71
CA GLY A 170 4.44 10.10 -14.15
C GLY A 170 5.12 8.76 -13.88
N THR A 171 4.39 7.77 -13.34
CA THR A 171 4.91 6.41 -13.20
C THR A 171 5.26 5.80 -14.56
N ALA A 172 4.41 5.97 -15.56
CA ALA A 172 4.65 5.47 -16.91
C ALA A 172 5.88 6.15 -17.56
N PHE A 173 5.98 7.48 -17.49
CA PHE A 173 7.11 8.22 -18.09
C PHE A 173 8.44 7.77 -17.49
N VAL A 174 8.55 7.73 -16.17
CA VAL A 174 9.77 7.28 -15.48
C VAL A 174 10.11 5.83 -15.86
N THR A 175 9.13 4.94 -15.78
CA THR A 175 9.34 3.51 -16.07
C THR A 175 9.77 3.28 -17.50
N LEU A 176 9.07 3.90 -18.46
CA LEU A 176 9.36 3.72 -19.88
C LEU A 176 10.70 4.35 -20.28
N GLN A 177 11.05 5.53 -19.73
CA GLN A 177 12.33 6.17 -20.03
C GLN A 177 13.52 5.37 -19.49
N ILE A 178 13.48 4.94 -18.23
CA ILE A 178 14.55 4.11 -17.66
C ILE A 178 14.61 2.76 -18.36
N GLY A 179 13.46 2.11 -18.63
CA GLY A 179 13.44 0.82 -19.28
C GLY A 179 14.07 0.85 -20.68
N LYS A 180 13.83 1.91 -21.46
CA LYS A 180 14.49 2.10 -22.77
C LYS A 180 16.02 2.19 -22.64
N GLU A 181 16.53 2.92 -21.66
CA GLU A 181 17.98 3.03 -21.40
C GLU A 181 18.57 1.67 -20.96
N LEU A 182 17.87 0.92 -20.11
CA LEU A 182 18.26 -0.41 -19.68
C LEU A 182 18.29 -1.42 -20.83
N ILE A 183 17.30 -1.39 -21.73
CA ILE A 183 17.27 -2.23 -22.94
C ILE A 183 18.47 -1.93 -23.85
N LYS A 184 18.77 -0.64 -24.08
CA LYS A 184 19.95 -0.23 -24.85
C LYS A 184 21.26 -0.70 -24.22
N ALA A 185 21.33 -0.64 -22.87
CA ALA A 185 22.51 -1.05 -22.11
C ALA A 185 22.57 -2.59 -21.88
N GLN A 186 21.57 -3.35 -22.34
CA GLN A 186 21.43 -4.80 -22.10
C GLN A 186 21.47 -5.16 -20.59
N LYS A 187 20.80 -4.37 -19.76
CA LYS A 187 20.72 -4.55 -18.30
C LYS A 187 19.29 -4.85 -17.85
N GLY A 188 19.16 -5.79 -16.91
CA GLY A 188 17.93 -6.01 -16.16
C GLY A 188 17.82 -5.09 -14.95
N ALA A 189 16.61 -5.01 -14.34
CA ALA A 189 16.36 -4.27 -13.12
C ALA A 189 15.08 -4.72 -12.42
N ALA A 190 14.91 -4.37 -11.13
CA ALA A 190 13.69 -4.52 -10.39
C ALA A 190 12.94 -3.18 -10.32
N PHE A 191 11.72 -3.16 -10.85
CA PHE A 191 10.78 -2.04 -10.77
C PHE A 191 9.74 -2.33 -9.68
N LEU A 192 9.54 -1.38 -8.79
CA LEU A 192 8.54 -1.41 -7.74
C LEU A 192 7.66 -0.17 -7.82
N ALA A 193 6.35 -0.35 -7.81
CA ALA A 193 5.40 0.75 -7.68
C ALA A 193 4.69 0.70 -6.32
N ILE A 194 4.50 1.86 -5.71
CA ILE A 194 3.68 2.01 -4.49
C ILE A 194 2.30 2.49 -4.91
N THR A 195 1.29 1.61 -4.76
CA THR A 195 -0.09 1.97 -5.05
C THR A 195 -0.92 2.10 -3.77
N THR A 196 -2.02 1.41 -3.62
CA THR A 196 -2.88 1.47 -2.43
C THR A 196 -3.98 0.40 -2.55
N ILE A 197 -4.55 -0.04 -1.41
CA ILE A 197 -5.65 -1.01 -1.40
C ILE A 197 -6.88 -0.53 -2.19
N TYR A 198 -7.14 0.78 -2.24
CA TYR A 198 -8.28 1.30 -3.01
C TYR A 198 -8.05 1.37 -4.54
N ALA A 199 -6.90 0.98 -5.04
CA ALA A 199 -6.72 0.67 -6.46
C ALA A 199 -7.60 -0.52 -6.90
N GLU A 200 -7.90 -1.42 -5.97
CA GLU A 200 -8.71 -2.60 -6.19
C GLU A 200 -10.16 -2.43 -5.71
N SER A 201 -10.36 -1.90 -4.49
CA SER A 201 -11.70 -1.72 -3.92
C SER A 201 -12.45 -0.47 -4.44
N GLY A 202 -11.74 0.48 -5.04
CA GLY A 202 -12.26 1.85 -5.18
C GLY A 202 -12.28 2.57 -3.83
N SER A 203 -12.51 3.89 -3.86
CA SER A 203 -12.78 4.69 -2.66
C SER A 203 -13.49 5.97 -3.03
N GLY A 204 -14.57 6.30 -2.34
CA GLY A 204 -15.24 7.60 -2.45
C GLY A 204 -14.28 8.75 -2.10
N PHE A 205 -14.54 9.92 -2.63
CA PHE A 205 -13.84 11.19 -2.38
C PHE A 205 -12.37 11.26 -2.82
N VAL A 206 -11.78 10.17 -3.32
CA VAL A 206 -10.41 10.09 -3.87
C VAL A 206 -10.36 9.40 -5.24
N VAL A 207 -11.44 9.53 -6.01
CA VAL A 207 -11.66 8.84 -7.28
C VAL A 207 -10.50 8.96 -8.28
N PRO A 208 -9.89 10.16 -8.51
CA PRO A 208 -8.76 10.26 -9.43
C PRO A 208 -7.55 9.43 -8.99
N SER A 209 -7.28 9.38 -7.69
CA SER A 209 -6.17 8.61 -7.13
C SER A 209 -6.43 7.11 -7.23
N ALA A 210 -7.65 6.64 -6.91
CA ALA A 210 -8.02 5.23 -7.03
C ALA A 210 -7.87 4.76 -8.48
N SER A 211 -8.43 5.50 -9.43
CA SER A 211 -8.35 5.18 -10.86
C SER A 211 -6.91 5.17 -11.38
N ALA A 212 -6.11 6.17 -11.02
CA ALA A 212 -4.71 6.24 -11.43
C ALA A 212 -3.87 5.09 -10.85
N LYS A 213 -4.07 4.73 -9.59
CA LYS A 213 -3.36 3.63 -8.93
C LYS A 213 -3.74 2.26 -9.51
N ALA A 214 -5.01 2.06 -9.87
CA ALA A 214 -5.45 0.86 -10.62
C ALA A 214 -4.76 0.77 -11.99
N GLY A 215 -4.61 1.91 -12.69
CA GLY A 215 -3.84 1.99 -13.93
C GLY A 215 -2.35 1.63 -13.75
N VAL A 216 -1.74 2.02 -12.63
CA VAL A 216 -0.35 1.65 -12.29
C VAL A 216 -0.23 0.13 -12.05
N ASP A 217 -1.19 -0.49 -11.37
CA ASP A 217 -1.20 -1.95 -11.19
C ASP A 217 -1.25 -2.68 -12.54
N ALA A 218 -2.11 -2.21 -13.46
CA ALA A 218 -2.19 -2.76 -14.83
C ALA A 218 -0.90 -2.53 -15.62
N LEU A 219 -0.30 -1.34 -15.55
CA LEU A 219 0.99 -1.01 -16.18
C LEU A 219 2.08 -1.98 -15.74
N CYS A 220 2.23 -2.20 -14.44
CA CYS A 220 3.26 -3.10 -13.90
C CYS A 220 3.06 -4.55 -14.37
N LYS A 221 1.83 -5.07 -14.33
CA LYS A 221 1.50 -6.42 -14.82
C LYS A 221 1.81 -6.57 -16.32
N SER A 222 1.46 -5.58 -17.12
CA SER A 222 1.71 -5.60 -18.57
C SER A 222 3.20 -5.60 -18.87
N LEU A 223 3.98 -4.72 -18.23
CA LEU A 223 5.42 -4.66 -18.43
C LEU A 223 6.16 -5.88 -17.85
N ALA A 224 5.66 -6.50 -16.81
CA ALA A 224 6.19 -7.76 -16.29
C ALA A 224 6.13 -8.87 -17.34
N ALA A 225 5.02 -8.94 -18.11
CA ALA A 225 4.86 -9.89 -19.19
C ALA A 225 5.71 -9.52 -20.42
N GLU A 226 5.74 -8.23 -20.80
CA GLU A 226 6.41 -7.79 -22.01
C GLU A 226 7.93 -7.67 -21.85
N TRP A 227 8.43 -7.10 -20.75
CA TRP A 227 9.83 -6.76 -20.54
C TRP A 227 10.58 -7.75 -19.64
N GLY A 228 9.91 -8.80 -19.15
CA GLY A 228 10.59 -9.91 -18.48
C GLY A 228 11.71 -10.52 -19.31
N ARG A 229 11.55 -10.59 -20.64
CA ARG A 229 12.58 -11.05 -21.59
C ARG A 229 13.86 -10.21 -21.61
N TYR A 230 13.83 -9.00 -21.09
CA TYR A 230 15.00 -8.12 -20.94
C TYR A 230 15.60 -8.16 -19.53
N GLY A 231 15.17 -9.11 -18.69
CA GLY A 231 15.65 -9.23 -17.31
C GLY A 231 15.01 -8.21 -16.34
N MET A 232 13.88 -7.61 -16.71
CA MET A 232 13.19 -6.64 -15.86
C MET A 232 12.03 -7.30 -15.11
N ARG A 233 11.90 -7.01 -13.81
CA ARG A 233 10.79 -7.43 -12.95
C ARG A 233 9.96 -6.23 -12.52
N PHE A 234 8.65 -6.37 -12.49
CA PHE A 234 7.72 -5.30 -12.12
C PHE A 234 6.78 -5.81 -11.06
N ASN A 235 6.84 -5.23 -9.86
CA ASN A 235 5.97 -5.60 -8.75
C ASN A 235 5.32 -4.36 -8.14
N VAL A 236 4.27 -4.57 -7.39
CA VAL A 236 3.50 -3.51 -6.73
C VAL A 236 3.30 -3.84 -5.26
N ILE A 237 3.46 -2.84 -4.39
CA ILE A 237 2.96 -2.88 -3.03
C ILE A 237 1.68 -2.03 -2.98
N GLN A 238 0.60 -2.61 -2.42
CA GLN A 238 -0.64 -1.92 -2.08
C GLN A 238 -0.71 -1.71 -0.56
N PRO A 239 -0.22 -0.58 -0.04
CA PRO A 239 -0.33 -0.29 1.39
C PRO A 239 -1.77 0.00 1.81
N GLY A 240 -2.11 -0.41 3.04
CA GLY A 240 -3.15 0.22 3.82
C GLY A 240 -2.69 1.56 4.42
N PRO A 241 -3.35 2.06 5.47
CA PRO A 241 -2.98 3.32 6.10
C PRO A 241 -1.62 3.25 6.82
N ILE A 242 -0.67 4.05 6.35
CA ILE A 242 0.66 4.21 6.94
C ILE A 242 0.81 5.62 7.50
N LYS A 243 1.16 5.75 8.78
CA LYS A 243 1.30 7.05 9.41
C LYS A 243 2.56 7.77 8.92
N THR A 244 2.37 8.79 8.09
CA THR A 244 3.43 9.72 7.69
C THR A 244 3.02 11.16 7.94
N LYS A 245 3.98 12.04 8.27
CA LYS A 245 3.69 13.47 8.50
C LYS A 245 2.95 14.11 7.31
N GLY A 246 3.35 13.76 6.08
CA GLY A 246 2.80 14.39 4.87
C GLY A 246 1.40 13.90 4.47
N ALA A 247 1.04 12.65 4.76
CA ALA A 247 -0.28 12.12 4.42
C ALA A 247 -1.32 12.55 5.45
N PHE A 248 -1.08 12.30 6.74
CA PHE A 248 -2.06 12.56 7.79
C PHE A 248 -2.33 14.04 8.03
N SER A 249 -1.34 14.92 7.89
CA SER A 249 -1.59 16.37 8.00
C SER A 249 -2.55 16.93 6.93
N ARG A 250 -2.69 16.26 5.79
CA ARG A 250 -3.58 16.69 4.69
C ARG A 250 -4.90 15.94 4.66
N LEU A 251 -4.87 14.64 4.96
CA LEU A 251 -6.04 13.76 4.82
C LEU A 251 -6.82 13.63 6.12
N ASP A 252 -6.18 13.84 7.27
CA ASP A 252 -6.80 13.76 8.58
C ASP A 252 -6.26 14.82 9.56
N PRO A 253 -6.50 16.11 9.31
CA PRO A 253 -6.03 17.17 10.19
C PRO A 253 -6.65 17.13 11.59
N THR A 254 -7.76 16.43 11.78
CA THR A 254 -8.50 16.30 13.04
C THR A 254 -8.15 15.04 13.84
N GLY A 255 -7.51 14.05 13.22
CA GLY A 255 -7.22 12.75 13.82
C GLY A 255 -8.44 11.84 14.03
N ILE A 256 -9.61 12.22 13.49
CA ILE A 256 -10.84 11.43 13.59
C ILE A 256 -10.73 10.18 12.72
N PHE A 257 -10.25 10.34 11.48
CA PHE A 257 -10.12 9.22 10.54
C PHE A 257 -9.07 8.21 10.98
N GLU A 258 -8.00 8.64 11.67
CA GLU A 258 -6.98 7.72 12.22
C GLU A 258 -7.62 6.70 13.17
N LYS A 259 -8.48 7.15 14.08
CA LYS A 259 -9.18 6.26 15.02
C LYS A 259 -10.10 5.27 14.31
N GLU A 260 -10.85 5.74 13.33
CA GLU A 260 -11.73 4.90 12.53
C GLU A 260 -10.94 3.87 11.69
N MET A 261 -9.83 4.27 11.10
CA MET A 261 -8.94 3.37 10.36
C MET A 261 -8.41 2.26 11.27
N ILE A 262 -7.89 2.60 12.46
CA ILE A 262 -7.38 1.62 13.43
C ILE A 262 -8.48 0.61 13.84
N GLN A 263 -9.72 1.07 13.98
CA GLN A 263 -10.83 0.18 14.32
C GLN A 263 -11.17 -0.82 13.22
N ARG A 264 -10.99 -0.44 11.94
CA ARG A 264 -11.25 -1.33 10.80
C ARG A 264 -10.15 -2.35 10.57
N ILE A 265 -8.90 -2.00 10.92
CA ILE A 265 -7.74 -2.86 10.68
C ILE A 265 -7.71 -4.01 11.68
N PRO A 266 -7.77 -5.28 11.24
CA PRO A 266 -7.71 -6.44 12.15
C PRO A 266 -6.47 -6.47 13.04
N CYS A 267 -5.31 -6.02 12.55
CA CYS A 267 -4.10 -5.90 13.36
C CYS A 267 -4.19 -4.81 14.45
N GLY A 268 -5.22 -3.96 14.45
CA GLY A 268 -5.50 -2.97 15.50
C GLY A 268 -4.52 -1.80 15.56
N ARG A 269 -3.77 -1.54 14.49
CA ARG A 269 -2.84 -0.42 14.35
C ARG A 269 -2.63 -0.01 12.90
N LEU A 270 -2.09 1.18 12.68
CA LEU A 270 -1.56 1.57 11.37
C LEU A 270 -0.25 0.83 11.07
N GLY A 271 0.07 0.69 9.79
CA GLY A 271 1.38 0.22 9.36
C GLY A 271 2.46 1.29 9.56
N THR A 272 3.73 0.89 9.50
CA THR A 272 4.89 1.78 9.62
C THR A 272 5.65 1.90 8.31
N VAL A 273 6.45 2.95 8.21
CA VAL A 273 7.32 3.20 7.06
C VAL A 273 8.35 2.08 6.90
N GLU A 274 8.87 1.58 8.01
CA GLU A 274 9.87 0.52 8.07
C GLU A 274 9.31 -0.83 7.55
N GLU A 275 8.06 -1.13 7.84
CA GLU A 275 7.40 -2.35 7.32
C GLU A 275 7.28 -2.31 5.79
N ILE A 276 6.87 -1.16 5.23
CA ILE A 276 6.85 -0.97 3.77
C ILE A 276 8.26 -1.04 3.19
N ALA A 277 9.25 -0.43 3.84
CA ALA A 277 10.63 -0.45 3.39
C ALA A 277 11.22 -1.87 3.38
N ASN A 278 10.91 -2.70 4.37
CA ASN A 278 11.34 -4.10 4.41
C ASN A 278 10.74 -4.91 3.25
N LEU A 279 9.47 -4.79 2.98
CA LEU A 279 8.85 -5.47 1.83
C LEU A 279 9.40 -4.93 0.51
N ALA A 280 9.62 -3.62 0.40
CA ALA A 280 10.20 -2.99 -0.79
C ALA A 280 11.63 -3.51 -1.06
N THR A 281 12.48 -3.57 -0.05
CA THR A 281 13.84 -4.11 -0.19
C THR A 281 13.80 -5.59 -0.60
N TYR A 282 12.94 -6.42 -0.01
CA TYR A 282 12.76 -7.81 -0.44
C TYR A 282 12.40 -7.90 -1.93
N LEU A 283 11.36 -7.20 -2.37
CA LEU A 283 10.87 -7.27 -3.77
C LEU A 283 11.91 -6.74 -4.78
N CYS A 284 12.75 -5.81 -4.37
CA CYS A 284 13.81 -5.26 -5.21
C CYS A 284 15.10 -6.09 -5.19
N SER A 285 15.26 -7.01 -4.23
CA SER A 285 16.47 -7.83 -4.08
C SER A 285 16.49 -9.04 -5.01
N ASP A 286 17.65 -9.68 -5.12
CA ASP A 286 17.82 -10.92 -5.84
C ASP A 286 17.09 -12.12 -5.18
N TYR A 287 16.74 -12.00 -3.90
CA TYR A 287 15.91 -12.99 -3.21
C TYR A 287 14.47 -13.07 -3.76
N ALA A 288 14.02 -12.06 -4.50
CA ALA A 288 12.71 -12.02 -5.14
C ALA A 288 12.75 -12.23 -6.66
N ASN A 289 13.80 -12.87 -7.20
CA ASN A 289 13.98 -13.05 -8.65
C ASN A 289 12.86 -13.84 -9.34
N TRP A 290 12.08 -14.63 -8.59
CA TRP A 290 10.91 -15.35 -9.11
C TRP A 290 9.58 -14.61 -8.89
N VAL A 291 9.62 -13.38 -8.32
CA VAL A 291 8.45 -12.54 -8.11
C VAL A 291 8.41 -11.47 -9.21
N ASN A 292 7.48 -11.61 -10.15
CA ASN A 292 7.29 -10.69 -11.27
C ASN A 292 5.78 -10.57 -11.61
N GLY A 293 5.28 -9.36 -11.74
CA GLY A 293 3.86 -9.07 -11.99
C GLY A 293 2.98 -9.15 -10.74
N ALA A 294 3.56 -9.31 -9.55
CA ALA A 294 2.82 -9.44 -8.31
C ALA A 294 2.32 -8.08 -7.79
N VAL A 295 1.09 -8.09 -7.29
CA VAL A 295 0.50 -7.00 -6.51
C VAL A 295 0.34 -7.50 -5.08
N ILE A 296 1.15 -6.96 -4.17
CA ILE A 296 1.21 -7.44 -2.78
C ILE A 296 0.53 -6.42 -1.87
N ARG A 297 -0.56 -6.86 -1.26
CA ARG A 297 -1.30 -6.07 -0.28
C ARG A 297 -0.63 -6.14 1.08
N MET A 298 -0.43 -4.96 1.69
CA MET A 298 0.18 -4.82 3.02
C MET A 298 -0.61 -3.80 3.84
N ASP A 299 -1.70 -4.26 4.47
CA ASP A 299 -2.75 -3.41 5.04
C ASP A 299 -3.23 -3.84 6.44
N GLY A 300 -2.57 -4.79 7.08
CA GLY A 300 -2.99 -5.32 8.37
C GLY A 300 -4.34 -6.05 8.34
N GLY A 301 -4.81 -6.45 7.16
CA GLY A 301 -6.09 -7.13 6.94
C GLY A 301 -7.28 -6.17 6.73
N GLU A 302 -7.03 -4.87 6.53
CA GLU A 302 -8.11 -3.88 6.34
C GLU A 302 -9.02 -4.25 5.17
N TYR A 303 -8.44 -4.53 3.99
CA TYR A 303 -9.20 -4.82 2.78
C TYR A 303 -10.17 -5.98 2.94
N VAL A 304 -9.70 -7.12 3.46
CA VAL A 304 -10.54 -8.31 3.64
C VAL A 304 -11.56 -8.15 4.76
N SER A 305 -11.38 -7.16 5.63
CA SER A 305 -12.31 -6.87 6.72
C SER A 305 -13.40 -5.87 6.33
N MET A 306 -13.25 -5.11 5.22
CA MET A 306 -14.16 -4.02 4.88
C MET A 306 -15.59 -4.49 4.52
N ALA A 307 -15.74 -5.62 3.83
CA ALA A 307 -17.01 -6.12 3.32
C ALA A 307 -17.53 -7.38 4.03
N GLY A 308 -16.96 -7.76 5.16
CA GLY A 308 -17.37 -8.98 5.87
C GLY A 308 -18.65 -8.75 6.69
N GLU A 309 -19.77 -9.43 6.31
CA GLU A 309 -21.08 -9.30 6.95
C GLU A 309 -21.07 -9.60 8.44
N PHE A 310 -20.25 -10.55 8.87
CA PHE A 310 -20.18 -11.01 10.26
C PHE A 310 -19.01 -10.42 11.06
N ASN A 311 -18.22 -9.54 10.48
CA ASN A 311 -17.03 -8.98 11.12
C ASN A 311 -17.36 -8.15 12.37
N GLU A 312 -18.59 -7.67 12.51
CA GLU A 312 -19.05 -6.96 13.69
C GLU A 312 -19.16 -7.87 14.93
N LEU A 313 -19.22 -9.19 14.76
CA LEU A 313 -19.17 -10.15 15.88
C LEU A 313 -17.87 -10.02 16.71
N ARG A 314 -16.80 -9.51 16.12
CA ARG A 314 -15.55 -9.20 16.85
C ARG A 314 -15.73 -8.16 17.97
N LYS A 315 -16.80 -7.37 17.92
CA LYS A 315 -17.14 -6.38 18.97
C LYS A 315 -17.89 -7.02 20.13
N VAL A 316 -18.39 -8.24 19.95
CA VAL A 316 -19.09 -8.99 20.97
C VAL A 316 -18.07 -9.77 21.81
N ILE A 317 -18.00 -9.51 23.10
CA ILE A 317 -17.18 -10.30 24.02
C ILE A 317 -17.89 -11.64 24.19
N ILE A 318 -17.30 -12.70 23.65
CA ILE A 318 -17.77 -14.07 23.90
C ILE A 318 -17.31 -14.42 25.31
N TYR A 319 -18.20 -14.19 26.30
CA TYR A 319 -17.99 -14.74 27.63
C TYR A 319 -17.99 -16.25 27.53
N LYS A 320 -16.96 -16.86 28.13
CA LYS A 320 -16.71 -18.30 28.25
C LYS A 320 -17.97 -19.14 28.10
N GLU A 321 -17.85 -20.07 27.18
CA GLU A 321 -18.74 -21.22 27.01
C GLU A 321 -20.13 -20.92 26.44
N ASN A 322 -20.29 -21.20 25.16
CA ASN A 322 -21.57 -21.59 24.59
C ASN A 322 -22.48 -20.55 23.91
N PHE A 323 -22.07 -19.33 23.57
CA PHE A 323 -22.99 -18.52 22.79
C PHE A 323 -23.08 -19.01 21.32
N VAL A 324 -21.98 -19.36 20.71
CA VAL A 324 -21.96 -19.94 19.36
C VAL A 324 -22.48 -21.39 19.37
N THR A 325 -22.09 -22.16 20.38
CA THR A 325 -22.51 -23.58 20.49
C THR A 325 -23.94 -23.77 21.00
N LYS A 326 -24.52 -22.84 21.78
CA LYS A 326 -25.94 -22.91 22.16
C LYS A 326 -26.89 -22.29 21.13
N SER A 327 -26.46 -21.33 20.34
CA SER A 327 -27.26 -20.77 19.24
C SER A 327 -27.19 -21.58 17.96
N CYS A 328 -26.11 -22.31 17.76
CA CYS A 328 -25.93 -23.29 16.69
C CYS A 328 -25.79 -24.69 17.29
N LYS A 329 -26.87 -25.25 17.83
CA LYS A 329 -27.04 -26.70 17.77
C LYS A 329 -27.28 -27.04 16.30
N MET A 330 -26.20 -27.04 15.53
CA MET A 330 -26.15 -27.59 14.17
C MET A 330 -25.95 -29.10 14.18
N GLU A 331 -26.25 -29.79 15.27
CA GLU A 331 -26.17 -31.24 15.35
C GLU A 331 -27.14 -31.99 14.45
N ASN A 332 -28.06 -31.27 13.78
CA ASN A 332 -29.07 -31.92 12.93
C ASN A 332 -29.07 -31.52 11.44
N TYR A 333 -28.03 -30.83 10.91
CA TYR A 333 -28.07 -30.33 9.54
C TYR A 333 -27.00 -30.84 8.58
N TYR A 334 -26.07 -31.69 9.03
CA TYR A 334 -25.21 -32.42 8.12
C TYR A 334 -25.26 -33.92 8.42
N PRO A 335 -25.98 -34.71 7.61
CA PRO A 335 -25.72 -36.14 7.58
C PRO A 335 -24.30 -36.29 7.05
N VAL A 336 -23.49 -36.98 7.81
CA VAL A 336 -22.13 -37.43 7.46
C VAL A 336 -22.20 -38.10 6.07
N LEU A 337 -21.47 -37.54 5.10
CA LEU A 337 -21.04 -38.28 3.91
C LEU A 337 -19.70 -38.93 4.19
#